data_93e06acb7e46d6880b1357b28aea3a48
#
_entry.id   93e06acb7e46d6880b1357b28aea3a48
#
_cell.length_a   1.000
_cell.length_b   1.000
_cell.length_c   1.000
_cell.angle_alpha   90.00
_cell.angle_beta   90.00
_cell.angle_gamma   90.00
#
_symmetry.space_group_name_H-M   'P 1'
#
loop_
_entity.id
_entity.type
_entity.pdbx_description
1 polymer ?
#
loop_
_entity_poly.entity_id
_entity_poly.type
_entity_poly.pdbx_seq_one_letter_code
_entity_poly.pdbx_strand_id
1 'polypeptide(L)' 'DHISLAAKKVTINAEEEAVIKSKGALEIESVQKMGVSSEDDIVLNGKIIHLN' A
#
# COMPACT_ATOMS: atom_id res chain seq x y z
N ASP A 1 -11.81 -14.39 10.76
CA ASP A 1 -12.47 -13.85 9.58
C ASP A 1 -11.46 -13.59 8.47
N HIS A 2 -11.90 -13.80 7.25
CA HIS A 2 -11.00 -13.73 6.11
C HIS A 2 -11.71 -13.10 4.92
N ILE A 3 -11.09 -12.10 4.35
CA ILE A 3 -11.58 -11.47 3.13
C ILE A 3 -10.51 -11.63 2.07
N SER A 4 -10.88 -12.24 0.96
CA SER A 4 -9.96 -12.49 -0.14
C SER A 4 -10.52 -11.82 -1.39
N LEU A 5 -9.66 -11.11 -2.09
CA LEU A 5 -10.04 -10.40 -3.30
C LEU A 5 -9.04 -10.76 -4.40
N ALA A 6 -9.54 -11.40 -5.45
CA ALA A 6 -8.70 -11.78 -6.56
C ALA A 6 -9.32 -11.25 -7.86
N ALA A 7 -8.53 -10.52 -8.62
CA ALA A 7 -9.02 -9.92 -9.86
C ALA A 7 -7.85 -9.64 -10.77
N LYS A 8 -8.14 -9.54 -12.06
CA LYS A 8 -7.13 -9.11 -13.02
C LYS A 8 -6.75 -7.66 -12.79
N LYS A 9 -7.70 -6.86 -12.33
CA LYS A 9 -7.45 -5.44 -12.15
C LYS A 9 -8.32 -4.93 -11.01
N VAL A 10 -7.71 -4.19 -10.11
CA VAL A 10 -8.41 -3.56 -8.99
C VAL A 10 -8.02 -2.08 -8.99
N THR A 11 -9.02 -1.22 -8.94
CA THR A 11 -8.80 0.22 -8.90
C THR A 11 -9.56 0.79 -7.70
N ILE A 12 -8.85 1.55 -6.88
CA ILE A 12 -9.44 2.19 -5.71
C ILE A 12 -9.19 3.68 -5.84
N ASN A 13 -10.27 4.45 -5.94
CA ASN A 13 -10.20 5.91 -6.01
C ASN A 13 -10.92 6.52 -4.83
N ALA A 14 -10.27 7.43 -4.14
CA ALA A 14 -10.87 8.17 -3.05
C ALA A 14 -10.66 9.66 -3.31
N GLU A 15 -11.72 10.45 -3.19
CA GLU A 15 -11.61 11.88 -3.48
C GLU A 15 -10.95 12.64 -2.35
N GLU A 16 -11.09 12.15 -1.13
CA GLU A 16 -10.52 12.85 0.02
C GLU A 16 -9.43 12.03 0.69
N GLU A 17 -9.77 10.83 1.13
CA GLU A 17 -8.84 10.10 1.98
C GLU A 17 -9.03 8.61 1.81
N ALA A 18 -7.92 7.88 1.78
CA ALA A 18 -7.91 6.43 1.82
C ALA A 18 -6.93 6.01 2.90
N VAL A 19 -7.36 5.09 3.76
CA VAL A 19 -6.55 4.67 4.91
C VAL A 19 -6.50 3.15 4.97
N ILE A 20 -5.29 2.61 5.13
CA ILE A 20 -5.08 1.18 5.32
C ILE A 20 -4.30 1.01 6.61
N LYS A 21 -4.89 0.30 7.57
CA LYS A 21 -4.27 0.08 8.87
C LYS A 21 -4.24 -1.40 9.20
N SER A 22 -3.20 -1.82 9.90
CA SER A 22 -3.07 -3.18 10.37
C SER A 22 -2.50 -3.17 11.76
N LYS A 23 -3.08 -3.97 12.66
CA LYS A 23 -2.51 -4.13 14.00
C LYS A 23 -1.32 -5.08 13.99
N GLY A 24 -1.32 -6.00 13.06
CA GLY A 24 -0.21 -6.94 12.93
C GLY A 24 0.68 -6.55 11.78
N ALA A 25 0.79 -7.42 10.80
CA ALA A 25 1.65 -7.19 9.65
C ALA A 25 0.82 -6.72 8.46
N LEU A 26 1.44 -5.93 7.62
CA LEU A 26 0.88 -5.49 6.35
C LEU A 26 1.90 -5.78 5.27
N GLU A 27 1.50 -6.54 4.25
CA GLU A 27 2.40 -6.89 3.16
C GLU A 27 1.86 -6.39 1.84
N ILE A 28 2.72 -5.77 1.06
CA ILE A 28 2.39 -5.31 -0.28
C ILE A 28 3.50 -5.82 -1.21
N GLU A 29 3.12 -6.66 -2.18
CA GLU A 29 4.08 -7.29 -3.07
C GLU A 29 3.68 -7.09 -4.52
N SER A 30 4.66 -6.97 -5.37
CA SER A 30 4.44 -6.90 -6.81
C SER A 30 5.51 -7.72 -7.52
N VAL A 31 5.08 -8.49 -8.52
CA VAL A 31 6.00 -9.32 -9.27
C VAL A 31 6.81 -8.50 -10.26
N GLN A 32 6.22 -7.46 -10.81
CA GLN A 32 6.90 -6.66 -11.83
C GLN A 32 7.34 -5.32 -11.32
N LYS A 33 6.42 -4.45 -11.05
CA LYS A 33 6.76 -3.08 -10.71
C LYS A 33 5.77 -2.55 -9.69
N MET A 34 6.27 -1.81 -8.74
CA MET A 34 5.42 -1.14 -7.76
C MET A 34 5.71 0.35 -7.84
N GLY A 35 4.67 1.13 -8.11
CA GLY A 35 4.82 2.57 -8.20
C GLY A 35 4.13 3.25 -7.03
N VAL A 36 4.86 4.14 -6.37
CA VAL A 36 4.32 4.98 -5.32
C VAL A 36 4.70 6.42 -5.64
N SER A 37 3.71 7.28 -5.79
CA SER A 37 4.00 8.65 -6.15
C SER A 37 3.05 9.60 -5.46
N SER A 38 3.51 10.82 -5.26
CA SER A 38 2.75 11.85 -4.61
C SER A 38 3.18 13.20 -5.20
N GLU A 39 2.23 14.11 -5.35
CA GLU A 39 2.57 15.45 -5.81
C GLU A 39 3.19 16.28 -4.70
N ASP A 40 2.89 15.96 -3.46
CA ASP A 40 3.49 16.65 -2.33
C ASP A 40 4.57 15.81 -1.70
N ASP A 41 4.33 15.31 -0.51
CA ASP A 41 5.31 14.57 0.25
C ASP A 41 4.93 13.12 0.37
N ILE A 42 5.94 12.27 0.46
CA ILE A 42 5.78 10.88 0.84
C ILE A 42 6.50 10.72 2.17
N VAL A 43 5.76 10.30 3.19
CA VAL A 43 6.31 10.17 4.54
C VAL A 43 6.39 8.71 4.92
N LEU A 44 7.59 8.26 5.27
CA LEU A 44 7.85 6.91 5.72
C LEU A 44 8.46 6.96 7.11
N ASN A 45 7.78 6.34 8.07
CA ASN A 45 8.27 6.26 9.43
C ASN A 45 8.39 4.81 9.85
N GLY A 46 9.52 4.47 10.42
CA GLY A 46 9.74 3.12 10.91
C GLY A 46 11.01 3.09 11.72
N LYS A 47 11.13 2.05 12.56
CA LYS A 47 12.37 1.86 13.28
C LYS A 47 13.50 1.53 12.32
N ILE A 48 13.19 0.69 11.33
CA ILE A 48 14.17 0.28 10.33
C ILE A 48 13.49 0.35 8.98
N ILE A 49 14.10 1.02 8.04
CA ILE A 49 13.63 1.08 6.66
C ILE A 49 14.72 0.46 5.79
N HIS A 50 14.38 -0.62 5.09
CA HIS A 50 15.32 -1.31 4.22
C HIS A 50 15.10 -0.90 2.77
N LEU A 51 16.15 -0.43 2.14
CA LEU A 51 16.15 -0.07 0.73
C LEU A 51 17.26 -0.83 0.03
N ASN A 52 16.91 -1.57 -1.01
CA ASN A 52 17.88 -2.32 -1.80
C ASN A 52 18.16 -1.68 -3.12
#